data_570cca8207cb3ce55bbf2c6c1e543a72
#
_entry.id   570cca8207cb3ce55bbf2c6c1e543a72
#
_cell.length_a   1.000
_cell.length_b   1.000
_cell.length_c   1.000
_cell.angle_alpha   90.00
_cell.angle_beta   90.00
_cell.angle_gamma   90.00
#
_symmetry.space_group_name_H-M   'P 1'
#
loop_
_entity.id
_entity.type
_entity.pdbx_description
1 polymer ?
#
loop_
_entity_poly.entity_id
_entity_poly.type
_entity_poly.pdbx_seq_one_letter_code
_entity_poly.pdbx_strand_id
1 'polypeptide(L)'
;LARGSQAVRVSLAPDELHHLGMGGLLKDVGFIKLPPELIHKPSGLTPDERARMRQHVQIGCELLARDFSMPGAVFDIIVKHHERVDGSGYPAHLAGQDIGLFPEMTGLVDSYCAMSYPRAFRPARNPQWVIDEINSMRDERFTASVVDEFVQFVGIYPVGTLVELNSGEVAVVFEQNRVRV
;
A
#
# COMPACT_ATOMS: atom_id res chain seq x y z
N LEU A 1 -2.28 31.99 6.79
CA LEU A 1 -3.31 31.32 7.59
C LEU A 1 -3.39 29.87 7.10
N ALA A 2 -2.62 28.98 7.74
CA ALA A 2 -2.69 27.54 7.51
C ALA A 2 -4.08 27.06 7.97
N ARG A 3 -4.89 26.55 7.04
CA ARG A 3 -6.07 25.77 7.38
C ARG A 3 -5.56 24.47 7.99
N GLY A 4 -5.70 24.33 9.32
CA GLY A 4 -5.45 23.08 9.98
C GLY A 4 -6.31 21.98 9.36
N SER A 5 -5.70 20.97 8.77
CA SER A 5 -6.40 19.76 8.40
C SER A 5 -6.88 19.11 9.70
N GLN A 6 -8.20 19.11 9.92
CA GLN A 6 -8.79 18.26 10.95
C GLN A 6 -8.52 16.81 10.52
N ALA A 7 -7.64 16.13 11.24
CA ALA A 7 -7.44 14.70 11.07
C ALA A 7 -8.79 14.00 11.26
N VAL A 8 -9.32 13.43 10.21
CA VAL A 8 -10.53 12.62 10.25
C VAL A 8 -10.15 11.30 10.93
N ARG A 9 -10.42 11.21 12.23
CA ARG A 9 -10.26 9.94 12.95
C ARG A 9 -11.29 8.96 12.44
N VAL A 10 -10.86 8.03 11.61
CA VAL A 10 -11.67 6.89 11.21
C VAL A 10 -11.64 5.90 12.36
N SER A 11 -12.75 5.79 13.09
CA SER A 11 -12.94 4.72 14.07
C SER A 11 -13.55 3.53 13.33
N LEU A 12 -12.76 2.49 13.11
CA LEU A 12 -13.21 1.26 12.48
C LEU A 12 -13.93 0.38 13.50
N ALA A 13 -15.06 -0.20 13.11
CA ALA A 13 -15.69 -1.26 13.86
C ALA A 13 -14.80 -2.52 13.85
N PRO A 14 -14.89 -3.41 14.87
CA PRO A 14 -14.08 -4.63 14.91
C PRO A 14 -14.16 -5.47 13.63
N ASP A 15 -15.35 -5.58 13.04
CA ASP A 15 -15.55 -6.34 11.79
C ASP A 15 -14.87 -5.65 10.59
N GLU A 16 -14.88 -4.33 10.52
CA GLU A 16 -14.19 -3.57 9.48
C GLU A 16 -12.68 -3.76 9.55
N LEU A 17 -12.12 -3.74 10.76
CA LEU A 17 -10.71 -4.02 10.98
C LEU A 17 -10.35 -5.45 10.58
N HIS A 18 -11.23 -6.41 10.89
CA HIS A 18 -11.06 -7.81 10.47
C HIS A 18 -11.07 -7.94 8.94
N HIS A 19 -12.03 -7.29 8.26
CA HIS A 19 -12.11 -7.30 6.80
C HIS A 19 -10.90 -6.64 6.14
N LEU A 20 -10.41 -5.52 6.69
CA LEU A 20 -9.20 -4.85 6.21
C LEU A 20 -7.97 -5.76 6.33
N GLY A 21 -7.80 -6.42 7.48
CA GLY A 21 -6.72 -7.37 7.71
C GLY A 21 -6.79 -8.57 6.75
N MET A 22 -7.97 -9.14 6.58
CA MET A 22 -8.19 -10.28 5.67
C MET A 22 -7.94 -9.89 4.21
N GLY A 23 -8.47 -8.74 3.78
CA GLY A 23 -8.25 -8.21 2.43
C GLY A 23 -6.77 -7.95 2.16
N GLY A 24 -6.06 -7.35 3.12
CA GLY A 24 -4.63 -7.11 3.02
C GLY A 24 -3.79 -8.39 2.88
N LEU A 25 -4.18 -9.49 3.57
CA LEU A 25 -3.52 -10.79 3.45
C LEU A 25 -3.82 -11.48 2.11
N LEU A 26 -5.05 -11.35 1.61
CA LEU A 26 -5.53 -12.10 0.45
C LEU A 26 -5.39 -11.33 -0.88
N LYS A 27 -5.09 -10.03 -0.86
CA LYS A 27 -5.04 -9.17 -2.06
C LYS A 27 -4.22 -9.75 -3.21
N ASP A 28 -3.14 -10.44 -2.87
CA ASP A 28 -2.17 -10.99 -3.81
C ASP A 28 -2.29 -12.51 -4.02
N VAL A 29 -3.34 -13.16 -3.49
CA VAL A 29 -3.51 -14.63 -3.57
C VAL A 29 -3.49 -15.15 -5.02
N GLY A 30 -3.90 -14.33 -5.98
CA GLY A 30 -3.90 -14.69 -7.40
C GLY A 30 -2.52 -14.97 -7.99
N PHE A 31 -1.44 -14.48 -7.37
CA PHE A 31 -0.07 -14.80 -7.81
C PHE A 31 0.23 -16.30 -7.80
N ILE A 32 -0.47 -17.09 -6.98
CA ILE A 32 -0.29 -18.56 -6.92
C ILE A 32 -0.54 -19.25 -8.26
N LYS A 33 -1.27 -18.62 -9.17
CA LYS A 33 -1.58 -19.15 -10.52
C LYS A 33 -0.72 -18.56 -11.62
N LEU A 34 0.11 -17.57 -11.32
CA LEU A 34 1.04 -17.00 -12.29
C LEU A 34 2.33 -17.81 -12.37
N PRO A 35 3.00 -17.85 -13.54
CA PRO A 35 4.27 -18.55 -13.69
C PRO A 35 5.34 -18.01 -12.73
N PRO A 36 6.04 -18.85 -11.96
CA PRO A 36 7.09 -18.42 -11.04
C PRO A 36 8.20 -17.61 -11.74
N GLU A 37 8.50 -17.93 -12.99
CA GLU A 37 9.51 -17.24 -13.81
C GLU A 37 9.12 -15.76 -14.05
N LEU A 38 7.82 -15.48 -14.11
CA LEU A 38 7.31 -14.11 -14.24
C LEU A 38 7.45 -13.35 -12.92
N ILE A 39 7.09 -14.00 -11.80
CA ILE A 39 7.11 -13.39 -10.47
C ILE A 39 8.54 -13.08 -10.02
N HIS A 40 9.48 -14.01 -10.28
CA HIS A 40 10.87 -13.92 -9.83
C HIS A 40 11.83 -13.38 -10.90
N LYS A 41 11.31 -12.81 -11.98
CA LYS A 41 12.13 -12.28 -13.06
C LYS A 41 13.12 -11.24 -12.53
N PRO A 42 14.44 -11.43 -12.73
CA PRO A 42 15.46 -10.52 -12.19
C PRO A 42 15.60 -9.21 -12.97
N SER A 43 14.92 -9.08 -14.11
CA SER A 43 14.89 -7.87 -14.94
C SER A 43 13.51 -7.22 -14.93
N GLY A 44 13.41 -6.00 -15.43
CA GLY A 44 12.10 -5.33 -15.59
C GLY A 44 11.15 -6.13 -16.50
N LEU A 45 9.86 -6.01 -16.24
CA LEU A 45 8.81 -6.67 -17.02
C LEU A 45 8.56 -5.90 -18.33
N THR A 46 8.40 -6.64 -19.43
CA THR A 46 7.86 -6.09 -20.68
C THR A 46 6.40 -5.65 -20.51
N PRO A 47 5.81 -4.87 -21.43
CA PRO A 47 4.40 -4.51 -21.37
C PRO A 47 3.47 -5.74 -21.27
N ASP A 48 3.71 -6.79 -22.05
CA ASP A 48 2.90 -8.01 -22.04
C ASP A 48 3.04 -8.79 -20.72
N GLU A 49 4.26 -8.90 -20.21
CA GLU A 49 4.50 -9.52 -18.91
C GLU A 49 3.83 -8.74 -17.78
N ARG A 50 3.84 -7.41 -17.85
CA ARG A 50 3.13 -6.55 -16.90
C ARG A 50 1.62 -6.74 -16.98
N ALA A 51 1.06 -6.85 -18.18
CA ALA A 51 -0.36 -7.17 -18.37
C ALA A 51 -0.72 -8.52 -17.75
N ARG A 52 0.12 -9.55 -17.96
CA ARG A 52 -0.06 -10.86 -17.32
C ARG A 52 0.07 -10.80 -15.79
N MET A 53 1.03 -10.04 -15.27
CA MET A 53 1.21 -9.84 -13.83
C MET A 53 -0.04 -9.23 -13.19
N ARG A 54 -0.67 -8.25 -13.84
CA ARG A 54 -1.91 -7.59 -13.36
C ARG A 54 -3.10 -8.53 -13.27
N GLN A 55 -3.08 -9.66 -13.97
CA GLN A 55 -4.15 -10.68 -13.90
C GLN A 55 -4.29 -11.31 -12.51
N HIS A 56 -3.30 -11.16 -11.60
CA HIS A 56 -3.42 -11.69 -10.24
C HIS A 56 -4.67 -11.17 -9.52
N VAL A 57 -5.11 -9.95 -9.81
CA VAL A 57 -6.34 -9.36 -9.24
C VAL A 57 -7.56 -10.18 -9.63
N GLN A 58 -7.75 -10.41 -10.93
CA GLN A 58 -8.87 -11.19 -11.44
C GLN A 58 -8.80 -12.65 -10.97
N ILE A 59 -7.63 -13.26 -11.05
CA ILE A 59 -7.39 -14.63 -10.60
C ILE A 59 -7.69 -14.78 -9.11
N GLY A 60 -7.27 -13.80 -8.29
CA GLY A 60 -7.55 -13.78 -6.86
C GLY A 60 -9.04 -13.79 -6.57
N CYS A 61 -9.80 -12.96 -7.27
CA CYS A 61 -11.26 -12.94 -7.18
C CYS A 61 -11.89 -14.28 -7.57
N GLU A 62 -11.45 -14.89 -8.66
CA GLU A 62 -11.97 -16.19 -9.13
C GLU A 62 -11.67 -17.32 -8.15
N LEU A 63 -10.50 -17.30 -7.51
CA LEU A 63 -10.13 -18.28 -6.49
C LEU A 63 -11.03 -18.19 -5.26
N LEU A 64 -11.34 -16.97 -4.83
CA LEU A 64 -12.09 -16.72 -3.59
C LEU A 64 -13.61 -16.67 -3.81
N ALA A 65 -14.07 -16.42 -5.04
CA ALA A 65 -15.51 -16.40 -5.36
C ALA A 65 -16.23 -17.73 -5.09
N ARG A 66 -15.49 -18.81 -4.86
CA ARG A 66 -16.03 -20.12 -4.50
C ARG A 66 -16.42 -20.22 -3.03
N ASP A 67 -15.93 -19.29 -2.20
CA ASP A 67 -16.30 -19.20 -0.80
C ASP A 67 -17.39 -18.13 -0.62
N PHE A 68 -18.64 -18.59 -0.55
CA PHE A 68 -19.81 -17.72 -0.38
C PHE A 68 -19.87 -17.02 0.99
N SER A 69 -18.98 -17.35 1.92
CA SER A 69 -18.89 -16.72 3.24
C SER A 69 -17.98 -15.49 3.25
N MET A 70 -17.21 -15.27 2.17
CA MET A 70 -16.26 -14.16 2.08
C MET A 70 -16.98 -12.80 2.05
N PRO A 71 -16.68 -11.88 2.98
CA PRO A 71 -17.32 -10.56 3.00
C PRO A 71 -17.02 -9.74 1.75
N GLY A 72 -18.02 -8.99 1.24
CA GLY A 72 -17.86 -8.13 0.07
C GLY A 72 -16.74 -7.10 0.22
N ALA A 73 -16.54 -6.55 1.42
CA ALA A 73 -15.45 -5.62 1.72
C ALA A 73 -14.04 -6.22 1.47
N VAL A 74 -13.87 -7.53 1.67
CA VAL A 74 -12.61 -8.24 1.38
C VAL A 74 -12.41 -8.31 -0.13
N PHE A 75 -13.46 -8.63 -0.90
CA PHE A 75 -13.38 -8.62 -2.37
C PHE A 75 -13.07 -7.23 -2.91
N ASP A 76 -13.68 -6.18 -2.36
CA ASP A 76 -13.40 -4.79 -2.76
C ASP A 76 -11.90 -4.46 -2.61
N ILE A 77 -11.28 -4.87 -1.51
CA ILE A 77 -9.84 -4.68 -1.32
C ILE A 77 -9.05 -5.43 -2.38
N ILE A 78 -9.36 -6.69 -2.64
CA ILE A 78 -8.65 -7.52 -3.62
C ILE A 78 -8.76 -6.93 -5.01
N VAL A 79 -9.96 -6.50 -5.42
CA VAL A 79 -10.19 -5.95 -6.77
C VAL A 79 -9.54 -4.59 -6.96
N LYS A 80 -9.57 -3.72 -5.93
CA LYS A 80 -9.31 -2.28 -6.09
C LYS A 80 -7.98 -1.80 -5.50
N HIS A 81 -7.18 -2.64 -4.82
CA HIS A 81 -5.94 -2.17 -4.16
C HIS A 81 -4.87 -1.59 -5.12
N HIS A 82 -5.01 -1.84 -6.41
CA HIS A 82 -4.18 -1.21 -7.44
C HIS A 82 -4.84 -0.04 -8.16
N GLU A 83 -6.06 0.34 -7.78
CA GLU A 83 -6.67 1.56 -8.27
C GLU A 83 -5.99 2.80 -7.67
N ARG A 84 -6.08 3.93 -8.36
CA ARG A 84 -5.47 5.20 -7.96
C ARG A 84 -6.48 6.32 -8.19
N VAL A 85 -6.53 7.31 -7.28
CA VAL A 85 -7.56 8.36 -7.29
C VAL A 85 -7.57 9.21 -8.55
N ASP A 86 -6.46 9.25 -9.29
CA ASP A 86 -6.34 9.89 -10.61
C ASP A 86 -6.86 9.02 -11.78
N GLY A 87 -7.34 7.79 -11.52
CA GLY A 87 -7.78 6.85 -12.56
C GLY A 87 -6.64 6.13 -13.29
N SER A 88 -5.39 6.34 -12.90
CA SER A 88 -4.23 5.67 -13.52
C SER A 88 -4.06 4.21 -13.09
N GLY A 89 -4.86 3.77 -12.12
CA GLY A 89 -4.82 2.42 -11.56
C GLY A 89 -5.36 1.33 -12.48
N TYR A 90 -5.57 0.14 -11.94
CA TYR A 90 -6.17 -1.01 -12.62
C TYR A 90 -6.91 -1.91 -11.61
N PRO A 91 -7.84 -2.78 -12.05
CA PRO A 91 -8.17 -3.14 -13.42
C PRO A 91 -9.27 -2.27 -14.06
N ALA A 92 -10.09 -1.56 -13.25
CA ALA A 92 -11.27 -0.85 -13.72
C ALA A 92 -11.05 0.64 -13.98
N HIS A 93 -9.86 1.16 -13.67
CA HIS A 93 -9.51 2.59 -13.80
C HIS A 93 -10.47 3.50 -13.01
N LEU A 94 -10.83 3.06 -11.80
CA LEU A 94 -11.66 3.83 -10.88
C LEU A 94 -10.93 5.10 -10.44
N ALA A 95 -11.69 6.16 -10.19
CA ALA A 95 -11.14 7.44 -9.74
C ALA A 95 -11.82 7.95 -8.47
N GLY A 96 -11.12 8.73 -7.68
CA GLY A 96 -11.65 9.39 -6.49
C GLY A 96 -12.30 8.42 -5.51
N GLN A 97 -13.53 8.75 -5.11
CA GLN A 97 -14.26 8.01 -4.06
C GLN A 97 -14.80 6.63 -4.49
N ASP A 98 -14.79 6.31 -5.80
CA ASP A 98 -15.27 5.01 -6.29
C ASP A 98 -14.34 3.85 -5.88
N ILE A 99 -13.12 4.15 -5.48
CA ILE A 99 -12.16 3.18 -5.00
C ILE A 99 -12.58 2.67 -3.62
N GLY A 100 -12.94 3.58 -2.72
CA GLY A 100 -13.23 3.30 -1.32
C GLY A 100 -11.99 3.32 -0.43
N LEU A 101 -12.20 3.59 0.86
CA LEU A 101 -11.14 3.84 1.83
C LEU A 101 -10.21 2.61 2.03
N PHE A 102 -10.77 1.41 2.21
CA PHE A 102 -9.96 0.23 2.53
C PHE A 102 -9.07 -0.24 1.37
N PRO A 103 -9.54 -0.30 0.13
CA PRO A 103 -8.67 -0.53 -1.02
C PRO A 103 -7.58 0.52 -1.17
N GLU A 104 -7.90 1.80 -0.95
CA GLU A 104 -6.93 2.89 -1.05
C GLU A 104 -5.84 2.77 0.02
N MET A 105 -6.20 2.55 1.29
CA MET A 105 -5.26 2.29 2.38
C MET A 105 -4.37 1.09 2.08
N THR A 106 -4.96 -0.01 1.60
CA THR A 106 -4.22 -1.23 1.26
C THR A 106 -3.25 -0.98 0.11
N GLY A 107 -3.66 -0.24 -0.92
CA GLY A 107 -2.82 0.13 -2.07
C GLY A 107 -1.66 1.04 -1.69
N LEU A 108 -1.87 1.95 -0.72
CA LEU A 108 -0.81 2.81 -0.18
C LEU A 108 0.24 1.98 0.59
N VAL A 109 -0.22 1.12 1.50
CA VAL A 109 0.67 0.21 2.26
C VAL A 109 1.44 -0.71 1.33
N ASP A 110 0.78 -1.26 0.30
CA ASP A 110 1.44 -2.09 -0.71
C ASP A 110 2.54 -1.33 -1.46
N SER A 111 2.26 -0.09 -1.85
CA SER A 111 3.23 0.79 -2.51
C SER A 111 4.45 1.07 -1.60
N TYR A 112 4.21 1.36 -0.33
CA TYR A 112 5.26 1.55 0.67
C TYR A 112 6.11 0.29 0.85
N CYS A 113 5.50 -0.87 1.06
CA CYS A 113 6.19 -2.16 1.20
C CYS A 113 6.99 -2.50 -0.06
N ALA A 114 6.39 -2.25 -1.23
CA ALA A 114 7.07 -2.49 -2.50
C ALA A 114 8.37 -1.69 -2.64
N MET A 115 8.47 -0.50 -2.07
CA MET A 115 9.68 0.35 -2.11
C MET A 115 10.64 0.06 -0.96
N SER A 116 10.13 -0.30 0.20
CA SER A 116 10.91 -0.51 1.44
C SER A 116 11.66 -1.83 1.47
N TYR A 117 11.19 -2.84 0.73
CA TYR A 117 11.81 -4.17 0.71
C TYR A 117 12.56 -4.44 -0.60
N PRO A 118 13.65 -5.25 -0.56
CA PRO A 118 14.36 -5.66 -1.77
C PRO A 118 13.45 -6.55 -2.63
N ARG A 119 13.56 -6.39 -3.95
CA ARG A 119 12.91 -7.25 -4.96
C ARG A 119 13.98 -7.86 -5.86
N ALA A 120 13.63 -8.91 -6.60
CA ALA A 120 14.59 -9.63 -7.47
C ALA A 120 15.38 -8.71 -8.42
N PHE A 121 14.78 -7.59 -8.82
CA PHE A 121 15.35 -6.63 -9.78
C PHE A 121 15.74 -5.28 -9.15
N ARG A 122 15.59 -5.09 -7.83
CA ARG A 122 15.85 -3.81 -7.17
C ARG A 122 16.12 -3.97 -5.67
N PRO A 123 17.19 -3.33 -5.12
CA PRO A 123 17.41 -3.25 -3.68
C PRO A 123 16.30 -2.42 -2.99
N ALA A 124 16.18 -2.57 -1.68
CA ALA A 124 15.37 -1.69 -0.86
C ALA A 124 15.80 -0.23 -1.02
N ARG A 125 14.84 0.69 -0.98
CA ARG A 125 15.12 2.12 -0.97
C ARG A 125 15.37 2.60 0.45
N ASN A 126 16.07 3.73 0.55
CA ASN A 126 16.26 4.42 1.82
C ASN A 126 14.89 4.80 2.42
N PRO A 127 14.64 4.59 3.73
CA PRO A 127 13.35 4.88 4.36
C PRO A 127 12.86 6.32 4.15
N GLN A 128 13.75 7.31 4.26
CA GLN A 128 13.39 8.72 4.03
C GLN A 128 12.92 8.94 2.59
N TRP A 129 13.66 8.38 1.62
CA TRP A 129 13.26 8.45 0.21
C TRP A 129 11.87 7.84 -0.02
N VAL A 130 11.55 6.72 0.65
CA VAL A 130 10.23 6.07 0.52
C VAL A 130 9.13 6.97 1.06
N ILE A 131 9.34 7.63 2.20
CA ILE A 131 8.38 8.58 2.77
C ILE A 131 8.19 9.79 1.86
N ASP A 132 9.26 10.34 1.29
CA ASP A 132 9.21 11.46 0.36
C ASP A 132 8.44 11.07 -0.92
N GLU A 133 8.66 9.85 -1.43
CA GLU A 133 7.93 9.32 -2.60
C GLU A 133 6.45 9.12 -2.28
N ILE A 134 6.10 8.59 -1.11
CA ILE A 134 4.70 8.48 -0.67
C ILE A 134 4.05 9.86 -0.57
N ASN A 135 4.75 10.86 -0.01
CA ASN A 135 4.25 12.23 0.05
C ASN A 135 4.02 12.84 -1.35
N SER A 136 4.86 12.50 -2.34
CA SER A 136 4.69 12.97 -3.72
C SER A 136 3.44 12.41 -4.41
N MET A 137 2.95 11.26 -3.94
CA MET A 137 1.73 10.63 -4.46
C MET A 137 0.44 11.25 -3.90
N ARG A 138 0.56 12.20 -2.99
CA ARG A 138 -0.55 12.91 -2.36
C ARG A 138 -1.36 13.68 -3.39
N ASP A 139 -2.69 13.54 -3.34
CA ASP A 139 -3.66 14.14 -4.26
C ASP A 139 -3.49 13.77 -5.75
N GLU A 140 -2.47 12.95 -6.07
CA GLU A 140 -2.31 12.35 -7.39
C GLU A 140 -2.82 10.91 -7.40
N ARG A 141 -2.21 10.04 -6.59
CA ARG A 141 -2.50 8.60 -6.56
C ARG A 141 -3.31 8.17 -5.35
N PHE A 142 -3.19 8.90 -4.27
CA PHE A 142 -3.87 8.66 -3.00
C PHE A 142 -4.39 9.97 -2.44
N THR A 143 -5.53 9.93 -1.74
CA THR A 143 -6.09 11.11 -1.08
C THR A 143 -5.14 11.66 -0.03
N ALA A 144 -5.08 12.98 0.08
CA ALA A 144 -4.22 13.67 1.07
C ALA A 144 -4.40 13.12 2.48
N SER A 145 -5.65 12.90 2.91
CA SER A 145 -5.93 12.41 4.27
C SER A 145 -5.37 11.00 4.52
N VAL A 146 -5.42 10.11 3.54
CA VAL A 146 -4.88 8.74 3.66
C VAL A 146 -3.35 8.78 3.72
N VAL A 147 -2.72 9.62 2.92
CA VAL A 147 -1.26 9.82 2.95
C VAL A 147 -0.82 10.43 4.27
N ASP A 148 -1.50 11.47 4.75
CA ASP A 148 -1.15 12.17 6.00
C ASP A 148 -1.22 11.22 7.21
N GLU A 149 -2.30 10.46 7.35
CA GLU A 149 -2.46 9.49 8.43
C GLU A 149 -1.40 8.39 8.36
N PHE A 150 -1.10 7.91 7.15
CA PHE A 150 -0.06 6.89 6.95
C PHE A 150 1.33 7.41 7.35
N VAL A 151 1.72 8.59 6.86
CA VAL A 151 3.03 9.21 7.17
C VAL A 151 3.14 9.50 8.67
N GLN A 152 2.05 9.98 9.29
CA GLN A 152 2.02 10.19 10.73
C GLN A 152 2.16 8.86 11.51
N PHE A 153 1.57 7.78 11.01
CA PHE A 153 1.66 6.46 11.63
C PHE A 153 3.06 5.85 11.52
N VAL A 154 3.66 5.89 10.32
CA VAL A 154 4.99 5.33 10.05
C VAL A 154 6.09 6.20 10.64
N GLY A 155 5.89 7.52 10.65
CA GLY A 155 6.87 8.52 11.08
C GLY A 155 7.95 8.80 10.04
N ILE A 156 8.60 9.94 10.18
CA ILE A 156 9.67 10.39 9.26
C ILE A 156 10.87 9.43 9.29
N TYR A 157 11.17 8.91 10.49
CA TYR A 157 12.20 7.90 10.68
C TYR A 157 11.56 6.63 11.23
N PRO A 158 11.15 5.68 10.37
CA PRO A 158 10.57 4.42 10.82
C PRO A 158 11.47 3.66 11.79
N VAL A 159 10.88 2.89 12.70
CA VAL A 159 11.62 2.00 13.61
C VAL A 159 12.53 1.07 12.79
N GLY A 160 13.79 0.94 13.22
CA GLY A 160 14.83 0.20 12.50
C GLY A 160 15.67 1.05 11.53
N THR A 161 15.33 2.34 11.33
CA THR A 161 16.12 3.25 10.47
C THR A 161 17.45 3.57 11.14
N LEU A 162 18.55 3.47 10.37
CA LEU A 162 19.86 3.99 10.76
C LEU A 162 19.86 5.53 10.54
N VAL A 163 20.25 6.26 11.54
CA VAL A 163 20.36 7.72 11.53
C VAL A 163 21.72 8.14 12.03
N GLU A 164 22.24 9.23 11.49
CA GLU A 164 23.42 9.92 12.04
C GLU A 164 22.93 11.09 12.90
N LEU A 165 23.37 11.12 14.14
CA LEU A 165 23.04 12.19 15.09
C LEU A 165 23.92 13.43 14.82
N ASN A 166 23.47 14.58 15.31
CA ASN A 166 24.26 15.81 15.22
C ASN A 166 25.64 15.73 15.91
N SER A 167 25.83 14.74 16.79
CA SER A 167 27.09 14.41 17.43
C SER A 167 28.05 13.61 16.53
N GLY A 168 27.59 13.16 15.34
CA GLY A 168 28.33 12.27 14.43
C GLY A 168 28.21 10.78 14.75
N GLU A 169 27.46 10.43 15.80
CA GLU A 169 27.22 9.03 16.16
C GLU A 169 26.14 8.42 15.27
N VAL A 170 26.32 7.12 14.92
CA VAL A 170 25.29 6.36 14.19
C VAL A 170 24.40 5.62 15.20
N ALA A 171 23.10 5.78 15.05
CA ALA A 171 22.10 5.18 15.91
C ALA A 171 21.01 4.47 15.09
N VAL A 172 20.26 3.58 15.75
CA VAL A 172 19.07 2.94 15.19
C VAL A 172 17.85 3.55 15.88
N VAL A 173 16.85 3.93 15.12
CA VAL A 173 15.54 4.33 15.66
C VAL A 173 14.91 3.11 16.32
N PHE A 174 14.87 3.10 17.63
CA PHE A 174 14.31 2.00 18.43
C PHE A 174 12.80 2.14 18.61
N GLU A 175 12.36 3.36 18.91
CA GLU A 175 10.96 3.68 19.19
C GLU A 175 10.63 5.08 18.71
N GLN A 176 9.37 5.29 18.36
CA GLN A 176 8.85 6.62 17.99
C GLN A 176 7.99 7.16 19.12
N ASN A 177 8.23 8.41 19.48
CA ASN A 177 7.36 9.12 20.41
C ASN A 177 6.07 9.50 19.68
N ARG A 178 4.98 8.77 19.94
CA ARG A 178 3.65 9.00 19.37
C ARG A 178 2.86 10.05 20.15
N VAL A 179 3.51 10.95 20.87
CA VAL A 179 2.82 12.08 21.49
C VAL A 179 2.27 12.96 20.38
N ARG A 180 0.97 12.90 20.22
CA ARG A 180 0.22 13.76 19.30
C ARG A 180 0.32 15.20 19.81
N VAL A 181 0.92 16.08 19.03
CA VAL A 181 0.78 17.53 19.19
C VAL A 181 -0.55 17.97 18.59
#